data_5b3913a747fbcc4662751f5d79cfedcb
#
_entry.id   5b3913a747fbcc4662751f5d79cfedcb
#
_cell.length_a   1.000
_cell.length_b   1.000
_cell.length_c   1.000
_cell.angle_alpha   90.00
_cell.angle_beta   90.00
_cell.angle_gamma   90.00
#
_symmetry.space_group_name_H-M   'P 1'
#
loop_
_entity.id
_entity.type
_entity.pdbx_description
1 polymer ?
#
loop_
_entity_poly.entity_id
_entity_poly.type
_entity_poly.pdbx_seq_one_letter_code
_entity_poly.pdbx_strand_id
1 'polypeptide(L)'
;MKDITINVKMYGYMREWLQFHLGNPVRFPAKSYENEVLVRYLSKRPKDTPPDAEDAGTVAIVIPDNGYRRPEYYNYLGHRGRRALIHAIDNLFRLDLWSGCAPLLHSRRELNKGIDAWCQANGISLDSREAVRQKFYRIRRSYFNKGVILGKFYSKKTATIVSEKNQNDGQDIF
;
A
#
# COMPACT_ATOMS: atom_id res chain seq x y z
N MET A 1 4.14 16.26 25.89
CA MET A 1 4.95 16.77 24.76
C MET A 1 4.10 16.71 23.51
N LYS A 2 4.02 17.79 22.71
CA LYS A 2 3.19 17.80 21.50
C LYS A 2 3.91 16.98 20.41
N ASP A 3 3.21 16.03 19.81
CA ASP A 3 3.78 15.23 18.71
C ASP A 3 4.12 16.14 17.52
N ILE A 4 5.30 15.94 16.95
CA ILE A 4 5.71 16.60 15.72
C ILE A 4 5.35 15.67 14.57
N THR A 5 4.59 16.18 13.60
CA THR A 5 4.06 15.41 12.47
C THR A 5 4.55 15.94 11.14
N ILE A 6 4.55 15.06 10.14
CA ILE A 6 4.63 15.43 8.73
C ILE A 6 3.32 15.06 8.04
N ASN A 7 2.90 15.84 7.06
CA ASN A 7 1.71 15.58 6.26
C ASN A 7 2.10 14.95 4.92
N VAL A 8 1.58 13.76 4.64
CA VAL A 8 1.89 13.00 3.42
C VAL A 8 0.63 12.77 2.61
N LYS A 9 0.65 13.22 1.35
CA LYS A 9 -0.48 13.03 0.42
C LYS A 9 -0.48 11.59 -0.10
N MET A 10 -1.66 10.95 -0.05
CA MET A 10 -1.83 9.57 -0.54
C MET A 10 -3.27 9.29 -1.00
N TYR A 11 -3.50 8.12 -1.60
CA TYR A 11 -4.84 7.69 -2.02
C TYR A 11 -5.80 7.58 -0.83
N GLY A 12 -7.07 7.94 -1.04
CA GLY A 12 -8.10 7.97 0.01
C GLY A 12 -8.23 6.64 0.74
N TYR A 13 -8.33 5.52 0.03
CA TYR A 13 -8.44 4.19 0.63
C TYR A 13 -7.22 3.81 1.50
N MET A 14 -6.00 4.23 1.11
CA MET A 14 -4.80 3.98 1.89
C MET A 14 -4.78 4.81 3.16
N ARG A 15 -5.20 6.07 3.08
CA ARG A 15 -5.32 6.97 4.22
C ARG A 15 -6.33 6.44 5.23
N GLU A 16 -7.53 6.08 4.78
CA GLU A 16 -8.60 5.53 5.61
C GLU A 16 -8.13 4.27 6.34
N TRP A 17 -7.57 3.32 5.60
CA TRP A 17 -7.02 2.08 6.14
C TRP A 17 -5.91 2.34 7.16
N LEU A 18 -4.95 3.22 6.83
CA LEU A 18 -3.82 3.53 7.70
C LEU A 18 -4.25 4.18 9.00
N GLN A 19 -5.18 5.14 8.94
CA GLN A 19 -5.75 5.79 10.11
C GLN A 19 -6.59 4.85 10.97
N PHE A 20 -7.30 3.91 10.35
CA PHE A 20 -8.07 2.90 11.07
C PHE A 20 -7.17 2.00 11.93
N HIS A 21 -6.03 1.56 11.39
CA HIS A 21 -5.13 0.64 12.08
C HIS A 21 -4.14 1.33 13.04
N LEU A 22 -3.66 2.52 12.69
CA LEU A 22 -2.57 3.20 13.40
C LEU A 22 -2.96 4.54 14.04
N GLY A 23 -4.25 4.89 13.97
CA GLY A 23 -4.79 6.13 14.56
C GLY A 23 -4.55 7.39 13.74
N ASN A 24 -5.00 8.53 14.28
CA ASN A 24 -4.81 9.85 13.68
C ASN A 24 -4.37 10.84 14.79
N PRO A 25 -3.13 11.35 14.75
CA PRO A 25 -2.10 11.10 13.75
C PRO A 25 -1.57 9.66 13.76
N VAL A 26 -1.11 9.21 12.60
CA VAL A 26 -0.56 7.87 12.40
C VAL A 26 0.77 7.72 13.12
N ARG A 27 0.93 6.63 13.86
CA ARG A 27 2.18 6.30 14.56
C ARG A 27 2.65 4.90 14.16
N PHE A 28 3.75 4.82 13.44
CA PHE A 28 4.34 3.53 13.07
C PHE A 28 5.00 2.86 14.28
N PRO A 29 4.90 1.52 14.39
CA PRO A 29 5.67 0.76 15.39
C PRO A 29 7.17 0.99 15.24
N ALA A 30 7.89 1.08 16.36
CA ALA A 30 9.30 1.51 16.39
C ALA A 30 10.25 0.67 15.51
N LYS A 31 9.94 -0.60 15.26
CA LYS A 31 10.75 -1.53 14.45
C LYS A 31 10.09 -1.91 13.12
N SER A 32 9.04 -1.19 12.71
CA SER A 32 8.40 -1.45 11.41
C SER A 32 9.26 -0.91 10.28
N TYR A 33 9.11 -1.53 9.11
CA TYR A 33 9.82 -1.09 7.90
C TYR A 33 9.45 0.35 7.51
N GLU A 34 8.19 0.74 7.68
CA GLU A 34 7.69 2.11 7.42
C GLU A 34 8.38 3.11 8.33
N ASN A 35 8.56 2.77 9.61
CA ASN A 35 9.28 3.61 10.56
C ASN A 35 10.76 3.75 10.20
N GLU A 36 11.42 2.67 9.78
CA GLU A 36 12.82 2.70 9.33
C GLU A 36 12.97 3.55 8.06
N VAL A 37 12.06 3.42 7.09
CA VAL A 37 12.03 4.26 5.89
C VAL A 37 11.85 5.73 6.26
N LEU A 38 10.90 6.03 7.15
CA LEU A 38 10.66 7.39 7.63
C LEU A 38 11.94 7.98 8.22
N VAL A 39 12.53 7.33 9.22
CA VAL A 39 13.74 7.81 9.91
C VAL A 39 14.93 7.99 8.95
N ARG A 40 15.08 7.08 7.99
CA ARG A 40 16.16 7.12 6.99
C ARG A 40 16.12 8.39 6.13
N TYR A 41 14.93 8.82 5.72
CA TYR A 41 14.74 9.93 4.80
C TYR A 41 14.44 11.27 5.46
N LEU A 42 14.23 11.30 6.79
CA LEU A 42 14.07 12.55 7.52
C LEU A 42 15.35 13.41 7.44
N SER A 43 15.19 14.67 7.16
CA SER A 43 16.24 15.66 7.08
C SER A 43 15.84 16.96 7.78
N LYS A 44 16.79 17.87 7.93
CA LYS A 44 16.50 19.25 8.36
C LYS A 44 15.70 19.93 7.28
N ARG A 45 14.70 20.73 7.69
CA ARG A 45 13.90 21.51 6.74
C ARG A 45 14.78 22.60 6.11
N PRO A 46 14.75 22.75 4.77
CA PRO A 46 15.41 23.87 4.11
C PRO A 46 14.82 25.21 4.58
N LYS A 47 15.64 26.27 4.66
CA LYS A 47 15.25 27.56 5.24
C LYS A 47 14.00 28.19 4.60
N ASP A 48 13.85 28.03 3.29
CA ASP A 48 12.76 28.64 2.50
C ASP A 48 11.57 27.68 2.24
N THR A 49 11.54 26.55 2.94
CA THR A 49 10.47 25.57 2.75
C THR A 49 9.43 25.70 3.87
N PRO A 50 8.17 26.07 3.55
CA PRO A 50 7.12 26.16 4.54
C PRO A 50 6.80 24.77 5.14
N PRO A 51 6.15 24.72 6.32
CA PRO A 51 5.58 23.50 6.86
C PRO A 51 4.61 22.85 5.86
N ASP A 52 4.52 21.52 5.92
CA ASP A 52 3.59 20.80 5.07
C ASP A 52 2.15 21.22 5.38
N ALA A 53 1.40 21.57 4.35
CA ALA A 53 -0.01 21.90 4.52
C ALA A 53 -0.81 20.68 4.98
N GLU A 54 -1.73 20.90 5.90
CA GLU A 54 -2.73 19.92 6.27
C GLU A 54 -3.94 20.13 5.34
N ASP A 55 -4.17 19.21 4.43
CA ASP A 55 -5.31 19.23 3.51
C ASP A 55 -6.07 17.89 3.53
N ALA A 56 -7.26 17.87 2.93
CA ALA A 56 -8.15 16.70 2.93
C ALA A 56 -7.53 15.45 2.27
N GLY A 57 -6.45 15.60 1.49
CA GLY A 57 -5.75 14.51 0.81
C GLY A 57 -4.52 13.98 1.54
N THR A 58 -4.18 14.57 2.70
CA THR A 58 -2.99 14.22 3.46
C THR A 58 -3.32 13.40 4.71
N VAL A 59 -2.32 12.71 5.22
CA VAL A 59 -2.33 12.06 6.53
C VAL A 59 -1.18 12.58 7.37
N ALA A 60 -1.49 12.93 8.62
CA ALA A 60 -0.49 13.33 9.61
C ALA A 60 0.21 12.09 10.16
N ILE A 61 1.53 12.05 10.04
CA ILE A 61 2.38 10.94 10.51
C ILE A 61 3.32 11.49 11.58
N VAL A 62 3.32 10.86 12.74
CA VAL A 62 4.19 11.23 13.86
C VAL A 62 5.64 10.87 13.54
N ILE A 63 6.53 11.83 13.75
CA ILE A 63 7.96 11.59 13.63
C ILE A 63 8.46 10.93 14.92
N PRO A 64 9.11 9.76 14.84
CA PRO A 64 9.64 9.10 16.02
C PRO A 64 10.84 9.86 16.57
N ASP A 65 10.90 9.99 17.89
CA ASP A 65 12.11 10.45 18.57
C ASP A 65 13.09 9.27 18.71
N ASN A 66 14.26 9.39 18.11
CA ASN A 66 15.29 8.35 18.14
C ASN A 66 16.58 8.80 18.85
N GLY A 67 16.54 9.90 19.57
CA GLY A 67 17.67 10.42 20.34
C GLY A 67 18.80 11.06 19.51
N TYR A 68 19.05 10.57 18.28
CA TYR A 68 20.09 11.10 17.38
C TYR A 68 19.55 12.17 16.44
N ARG A 69 18.31 12.04 16.01
CA ARG A 69 17.63 12.97 15.11
C ARG A 69 16.36 13.46 15.78
N ARG A 70 16.51 14.49 16.61
CA ARG A 70 15.37 15.09 17.32
C ARG A 70 14.36 15.64 16.32
N PRO A 71 13.05 15.35 16.47
CA PRO A 71 12.00 15.78 15.55
C PRO A 71 11.91 17.30 15.38
N GLU A 72 12.33 18.08 16.37
CA GLU A 72 12.35 19.55 16.31
C GLU A 72 13.24 20.06 15.16
N TYR A 73 14.31 19.34 14.85
CA TYR A 73 15.27 19.73 13.81
C TYR A 73 15.14 18.90 12.53
N TYR A 74 14.74 17.62 12.66
CA TYR A 74 14.62 16.69 11.56
C TYR A 74 13.14 16.41 11.29
N ASN A 75 12.45 17.39 10.69
CA ASN A 75 11.00 17.35 10.44
C ASN A 75 10.64 17.60 8.98
N TYR A 76 11.56 17.30 8.06
CA TYR A 76 11.32 17.44 6.64
C TYR A 76 11.52 16.11 5.92
N LEU A 77 10.55 15.76 5.08
CA LEU A 77 10.60 14.60 4.21
C LEU A 77 10.57 15.09 2.76
N GLY A 78 11.71 15.04 2.10
CA GLY A 78 11.83 15.44 0.69
C GLY A 78 11.08 14.49 -0.25
N HIS A 79 10.99 14.85 -1.52
CA HIS A 79 10.23 14.09 -2.53
C HIS A 79 10.62 12.59 -2.60
N ARG A 80 11.90 12.27 -2.56
CA ARG A 80 12.38 10.86 -2.52
C ARG A 80 11.87 10.12 -1.29
N GLY A 81 11.95 10.75 -0.12
CA GLY A 81 11.47 10.15 1.13
C GLY A 81 9.97 9.92 1.13
N ARG A 82 9.19 10.87 0.61
CA ARG A 82 7.73 10.73 0.47
C ARG A 82 7.37 9.56 -0.43
N ARG A 83 8.03 9.43 -1.59
CA ARG A 83 7.81 8.30 -2.49
C ARG A 83 8.18 6.97 -1.84
N ALA A 84 9.31 6.89 -1.15
CA ALA A 84 9.75 5.69 -0.46
C ALA A 84 8.77 5.28 0.65
N LEU A 85 8.29 6.23 1.43
CA LEU A 85 7.32 5.98 2.50
C LEU A 85 5.97 5.54 1.95
N ILE A 86 5.44 6.22 0.92
CA ILE A 86 4.19 5.82 0.24
C ILE A 86 4.33 4.40 -0.33
N HIS A 87 5.46 4.06 -0.90
CA HIS A 87 5.72 2.72 -1.43
C HIS A 87 5.74 1.65 -0.32
N ALA A 88 6.36 1.96 0.82
CA ALA A 88 6.36 1.06 1.99
C ALA A 88 4.94 0.81 2.50
N ILE A 89 4.14 1.88 2.65
CA ILE A 89 2.73 1.80 3.05
C ILE A 89 1.90 1.02 2.02
N ASP A 90 2.12 1.26 0.72
CA ASP A 90 1.42 0.53 -0.36
C ASP A 90 1.74 -0.97 -0.32
N ASN A 91 2.97 -1.35 -0.03
CA ASN A 91 3.34 -2.75 0.10
C ASN A 91 2.65 -3.42 1.30
N LEU A 92 2.61 -2.75 2.45
CA LEU A 92 1.92 -3.23 3.63
C LEU A 92 0.41 -3.38 3.37
N PHE A 93 -0.22 -2.37 2.76
CA PHE A 93 -1.62 -2.42 2.33
C PHE A 93 -1.91 -3.58 1.38
N ARG A 94 -1.04 -3.80 0.38
CA ARG A 94 -1.19 -4.89 -0.59
C ARG A 94 -1.10 -6.25 0.06
N LEU A 95 -0.19 -6.41 1.02
CA LEU A 95 -0.03 -7.65 1.76
C LEU A 95 -1.27 -7.97 2.59
N ASP A 96 -1.80 -6.98 3.31
CA ASP A 96 -3.00 -7.12 4.13
C ASP A 96 -4.24 -7.42 3.28
N LEU A 97 -4.47 -6.64 2.22
CA LEU A 97 -5.55 -6.87 1.26
C LEU A 97 -5.47 -8.27 0.64
N TRP A 98 -4.28 -8.70 0.24
CA TRP A 98 -4.07 -10.02 -0.34
C TRP A 98 -4.37 -11.13 0.67
N SER A 99 -3.84 -11.02 1.88
CA SER A 99 -4.06 -12.00 2.95
C SER A 99 -5.54 -12.15 3.29
N GLY A 100 -6.28 -11.05 3.35
CA GLY A 100 -7.71 -11.06 3.66
C GLY A 100 -8.60 -11.62 2.56
N CYS A 101 -8.24 -11.44 1.28
CA CYS A 101 -9.10 -11.77 0.14
C CYS A 101 -8.66 -13.03 -0.64
N ALA A 102 -7.41 -13.49 -0.51
CA ALA A 102 -6.90 -14.65 -1.23
C ALA A 102 -7.71 -15.94 -1.02
N PRO A 103 -8.24 -16.24 0.17
CA PRO A 103 -9.09 -17.42 0.39
C PRO A 103 -10.36 -17.44 -0.47
N LEU A 104 -10.81 -16.30 -0.97
CA LEU A 104 -12.05 -16.13 -1.73
C LEU A 104 -11.83 -16.18 -3.25
N LEU A 105 -10.64 -16.53 -3.71
CA LEU A 105 -10.26 -16.52 -5.13
C LEU A 105 -10.99 -17.55 -6.01
N HIS A 106 -11.73 -18.47 -5.43
CA HIS A 106 -12.44 -19.54 -6.16
C HIS A 106 -13.72 -19.08 -6.85
N SER A 107 -14.32 -17.94 -6.46
CA SER A 107 -15.53 -17.37 -7.06
C SER A 107 -15.41 -15.86 -7.22
N ARG A 108 -15.63 -15.34 -8.46
CA ARG A 108 -15.59 -13.91 -8.73
C ARG A 108 -16.65 -13.13 -7.93
N ARG A 109 -17.84 -13.68 -7.79
CA ARG A 109 -18.93 -13.05 -7.05
C ARG A 109 -18.64 -12.98 -5.57
N GLU A 110 -18.11 -14.05 -4.99
CA GLU A 110 -17.72 -14.12 -3.59
C GLU A 110 -16.49 -13.24 -3.32
N LEU A 111 -15.53 -13.19 -4.26
CA LEU A 111 -14.37 -12.32 -4.16
C LEU A 111 -14.77 -10.84 -4.06
N ASN A 112 -15.68 -10.35 -4.92
CA ASN A 112 -16.12 -8.95 -4.86
C ASN A 112 -16.83 -8.64 -3.54
N LYS A 113 -17.71 -9.52 -3.09
CA LYS A 113 -18.37 -9.41 -1.78
C LYS A 113 -17.35 -9.44 -0.63
N GLY A 114 -16.35 -10.32 -0.75
CA GLY A 114 -15.28 -10.44 0.23
C GLY A 114 -14.39 -9.20 0.30
N ILE A 115 -14.05 -8.59 -0.85
CA ILE A 115 -13.31 -7.32 -0.87
C ILE A 115 -14.15 -6.22 -0.21
N ASP A 116 -15.45 -6.16 -0.46
CA ASP A 116 -16.34 -5.17 0.17
C ASP A 116 -16.42 -5.36 1.68
N ALA A 117 -16.56 -6.60 2.13
CA ALA A 117 -16.55 -6.94 3.55
C ALA A 117 -15.19 -6.62 4.20
N TRP A 118 -14.09 -6.91 3.51
CA TRP A 118 -12.76 -6.55 3.95
C TRP A 118 -12.58 -5.03 4.07
N CYS A 119 -13.04 -4.26 3.08
CA CYS A 119 -13.01 -2.80 3.14
C CYS A 119 -13.78 -2.27 4.36
N GLN A 120 -14.98 -2.79 4.60
CA GLN A 120 -15.81 -2.40 5.74
C GLN A 120 -15.11 -2.73 7.08
N ALA A 121 -14.53 -3.91 7.19
CA ALA A 121 -13.80 -4.35 8.38
C ALA A 121 -12.52 -3.54 8.65
N ASN A 122 -11.96 -2.89 7.62
CA ASN A 122 -10.73 -2.10 7.70
C ASN A 122 -10.97 -0.58 7.59
N GLY A 123 -12.20 -0.12 7.84
CA GLY A 123 -12.52 1.30 7.93
C GLY A 123 -12.49 2.05 6.59
N ILE A 124 -12.54 1.34 5.45
CA ILE A 124 -12.52 1.94 4.12
C ILE A 124 -13.95 2.29 3.69
N SER A 125 -14.16 3.55 3.29
CA SER A 125 -15.45 4.07 2.87
C SER A 125 -16.01 3.40 1.61
N LEU A 126 -17.33 3.51 1.40
CA LEU A 126 -18.01 2.99 0.22
C LEU A 126 -17.42 3.55 -1.08
N ASP A 127 -17.11 4.85 -1.09
CA ASP A 127 -16.59 5.55 -2.27
C ASP A 127 -15.20 5.05 -2.68
N SER A 128 -14.43 4.55 -1.73
CA SER A 128 -13.09 4.03 -1.94
C SER A 128 -13.05 2.55 -2.38
N ARG A 129 -14.14 1.78 -2.23
CA ARG A 129 -14.17 0.33 -2.46
C ARG A 129 -13.82 -0.09 -3.89
N GLU A 130 -14.31 0.64 -4.87
CA GLU A 130 -14.01 0.33 -6.27
C GLU A 130 -12.51 0.47 -6.58
N ALA A 131 -11.86 1.48 -6.03
CA ALA A 131 -10.41 1.65 -6.16
C ALA A 131 -9.64 0.48 -5.53
N VAL A 132 -10.11 -0.05 -4.39
CA VAL A 132 -9.54 -1.24 -3.74
C VAL A 132 -9.73 -2.49 -4.59
N ARG A 133 -10.94 -2.71 -5.16
CA ARG A 133 -11.20 -3.82 -6.09
C ARG A 133 -10.24 -3.79 -7.27
N GLN A 134 -10.10 -2.63 -7.92
CA GLN A 134 -9.18 -2.46 -9.04
C GLN A 134 -7.73 -2.71 -8.62
N LYS A 135 -7.33 -2.26 -7.42
CA LYS A 135 -6.00 -2.53 -6.86
C LYS A 135 -5.78 -4.05 -6.71
N PHE A 136 -6.74 -4.78 -6.14
CA PHE A 136 -6.68 -6.23 -5.98
C PHE A 136 -6.52 -6.95 -7.33
N TYR A 137 -7.34 -6.59 -8.32
CA TYR A 137 -7.26 -7.20 -9.65
C TYR A 137 -5.96 -6.89 -10.39
N ARG A 138 -5.37 -5.69 -10.19
CA ARG A 138 -4.03 -5.35 -10.73
C ARG A 138 -2.94 -6.22 -10.11
N ILE A 139 -2.97 -6.43 -8.79
CA ILE A 139 -2.03 -7.33 -8.11
C ILE A 139 -2.14 -8.73 -8.72
N ARG A 140 -3.34 -9.29 -8.82
CA ARG A 140 -3.59 -10.60 -9.39
C ARG A 140 -3.09 -10.71 -10.83
N ARG A 141 -3.38 -9.70 -11.67
CA ARG A 141 -2.94 -9.66 -13.07
C ARG A 141 -1.42 -9.63 -13.20
N SER A 142 -0.72 -8.92 -12.32
CA SER A 142 0.74 -8.84 -12.36
C SER A 142 1.41 -10.20 -12.11
N TYR A 143 0.83 -11.03 -11.24
CA TYR A 143 1.30 -12.39 -11.02
C TYR A 143 0.96 -13.30 -12.21
N PHE A 144 -0.25 -13.18 -12.75
CA PHE A 144 -0.65 -13.94 -13.93
C PHE A 144 0.27 -13.70 -15.14
N ASN A 145 0.63 -12.45 -15.40
CA ASN A 145 1.55 -12.09 -16.49
C ASN A 145 2.98 -12.66 -16.30
N LYS A 146 3.34 -13.05 -15.09
CA LYS A 146 4.60 -13.74 -14.76
C LYS A 146 4.47 -15.27 -14.74
N GLY A 147 3.36 -15.81 -15.22
CA GLY A 147 3.09 -17.25 -15.20
C GLY A 147 2.66 -17.80 -13.83
N VAL A 148 2.46 -16.93 -12.83
CA VAL A 148 2.00 -17.35 -11.50
C VAL A 148 0.47 -17.24 -11.44
N ILE A 149 -0.21 -18.37 -11.42
CA ILE A 149 -1.67 -18.44 -11.30
C ILE A 149 -2.04 -18.49 -9.83
N LEU A 150 -2.57 -17.37 -9.33
CA LEU A 150 -3.05 -17.24 -7.96
C LEU A 150 -4.57 -17.44 -7.94
N GLY A 151 -5.02 -18.56 -7.35
CA GLY A 151 -6.42 -18.95 -7.26
C GLY A 151 -6.95 -19.67 -8.52
N LYS A 152 -7.95 -20.52 -8.33
CA LYS A 152 -8.51 -21.38 -9.38
C LYS A 152 -9.67 -20.72 -10.15
N PHE A 153 -9.44 -19.58 -10.80
CA PHE A 153 -10.36 -19.11 -11.83
C PHE A 153 -9.91 -19.61 -13.20
N TYR A 154 -10.18 -20.84 -13.52
CA TYR A 154 -10.04 -21.35 -14.87
C TYR A 154 -11.30 -21.00 -15.67
N SER A 155 -11.28 -19.91 -16.46
CA SER A 155 -12.12 -19.87 -17.64
C SER A 155 -11.44 -20.71 -18.72
N LYS A 156 -12.20 -21.39 -19.59
CA LYS A 156 -11.65 -22.16 -20.74
C LYS A 156 -10.65 -21.34 -21.58
N LYS A 157 -10.84 -20.01 -21.71
CA LYS A 157 -9.94 -19.09 -22.41
C LYS A 157 -8.56 -18.95 -21.73
N THR A 158 -8.49 -19.06 -20.40
CA THR A 158 -7.22 -18.91 -19.65
C THR A 158 -6.35 -20.17 -19.80
N ALA A 159 -6.97 -21.34 -19.91
CA ALA A 159 -6.26 -22.61 -20.13
C ALA A 159 -5.57 -22.65 -21.50
N THR A 160 -6.18 -22.11 -22.55
CA THR A 160 -5.61 -22.04 -23.91
C THR A 160 -4.36 -21.17 -23.95
N ILE A 161 -4.39 -19.99 -23.31
CA ILE A 161 -3.25 -19.06 -23.29
C ILE A 161 -2.02 -19.64 -22.54
N VAL A 162 -2.25 -20.42 -21.48
CA VAL A 162 -1.15 -21.06 -20.73
C VAL A 162 -0.56 -22.22 -21.54
N SER A 163 -1.39 -22.97 -22.26
CA SER A 163 -0.93 -24.06 -23.14
C SER A 163 -0.10 -23.55 -24.32
N GLU A 164 -0.50 -22.43 -24.93
CA GLU A 164 0.24 -21.80 -26.04
C GLU A 164 1.59 -21.21 -25.59
N LYS A 165 1.68 -20.62 -24.37
CA LYS A 165 2.96 -20.12 -23.84
C LYS A 165 3.94 -21.27 -23.55
N ASN A 166 3.47 -22.37 -22.99
CA ASN A 166 4.33 -23.51 -22.69
C ASN A 166 4.81 -24.25 -23.94
N GLN A 167 4.13 -24.12 -25.08
CA GLN A 167 4.56 -24.69 -26.36
C GLN A 167 5.59 -23.82 -27.07
N ASN A 168 5.54 -22.48 -26.92
CA ASN A 168 6.53 -21.59 -27.54
C ASN A 168 7.90 -21.57 -26.81
N ASP A 169 7.90 -21.77 -25.49
CA ASP A 169 9.16 -21.82 -24.71
C ASP A 169 9.96 -23.13 -24.92
N GLY A 170 9.39 -24.10 -25.63
CA GLY A 170 10.03 -25.40 -25.93
C GLY A 170 10.72 -25.50 -27.30
N GLN A 171 10.66 -24.47 -28.15
CA GLN A 171 11.18 -24.53 -29.53
C GLN A 171 12.47 -23.76 -29.78
N ASP A 172 13.03 -23.05 -28.79
CA ASP A 172 14.25 -22.25 -28.94
C ASP A 172 15.50 -22.91 -28.28
N ILE A 173 15.56 -24.24 -28.20
CA ILE A 173 16.77 -24.95 -27.83
C ILE A 173 17.13 -25.97 -28.93
N PHE A 174 17.75 -25.45 -30.01
CA PHE A 174 18.72 -26.18 -30.84
C PHE A 174 19.64 -25.19 -31.53
#